data_aa159fffc8dac6444705a7c5b64cd0a6
#
_entry.id   aa159fffc8dac6444705a7c5b64cd0a6
#
_cell.length_a   1.000
_cell.length_b   1.000
_cell.length_c   1.000
_cell.angle_alpha   90.00
_cell.angle_beta   90.00
_cell.angle_gamma   90.00
#
_symmetry.space_group_name_H-M   'P 1'
#
loop_
_entity.id
_entity.type
_entity.pdbx_description
1 polymer ?
#
loop_
_entity_poly.entity_id
_entity_poly.type
_entity_poly.pdbx_seq_one_letter_code
_entity_poly.pdbx_strand_id
1 'polypeptide(L)'
;MQILHLDLKAVDGNYVELRYFTDNYNKYEKRTLSLSEITDLIELAEIDYYVSSYAEDYAVTGLRLYNWLDGSDRWLQNLINQHQHQGQGIILAIAAAKRLAHLPWEVLHDGKTFLVQRSIIPVRWVSSDSVKTLSVEKTPENRALQVLFMATSPQGVEPVLDYEAEEARILEDTGRQPLALTVEESGCLSELGYLVNDYGQDYFDIFHITGHATISDGKSQFITETETGEAYYASADDIATALQFRIPKLPEFDINNHPEN
;
A
#
# COMPACT_ATOMS: atom_id res chain seq x y z
N MET A 1 2.49 18.00 5.79
CA MET A 1 1.55 16.88 5.61
C MET A 1 1.28 16.28 6.98
N GLN A 2 0.04 15.97 7.32
CA GLN A 2 -0.33 15.36 8.60
C GLN A 2 -0.61 13.88 8.38
N ILE A 3 -0.14 13.01 9.28
CA ILE A 3 -0.49 11.59 9.24
C ILE A 3 -1.55 11.30 10.29
N LEU A 4 -2.64 10.68 9.85
CA LEU A 4 -3.68 10.14 10.73
C LEU A 4 -3.68 8.63 10.58
N HIS A 5 -3.40 7.93 11.66
CA HIS A 5 -3.47 6.47 11.71
C HIS A 5 -4.88 6.02 12.07
N LEU A 6 -5.38 5.06 11.30
CA LEU A 6 -6.64 4.35 11.52
C LEU A 6 -6.31 2.86 11.69
N ASP A 7 -6.35 2.36 12.91
CA ASP A 7 -6.01 0.97 13.24
C ASP A 7 -7.31 0.19 13.55
N LEU A 8 -7.70 -0.68 12.63
CA LEU A 8 -8.93 -1.45 12.66
C LEU A 8 -8.68 -2.86 13.22
N LYS A 9 -9.06 -3.08 14.48
CA LYS A 9 -8.87 -4.34 15.19
C LYS A 9 -10.19 -5.05 15.41
N ALA A 10 -10.28 -6.31 15.00
CA ALA A 10 -11.45 -7.14 15.34
C ALA A 10 -11.54 -7.33 16.86
N VAL A 11 -12.72 -7.07 17.43
CA VAL A 11 -13.01 -7.28 18.86
C VAL A 11 -13.73 -8.62 19.02
N ASP A 12 -14.78 -8.81 18.23
CA ASP A 12 -15.52 -10.06 18.11
C ASP A 12 -16.01 -10.23 16.66
N GLY A 13 -16.84 -11.25 16.38
CA GLY A 13 -17.31 -11.53 15.01
C GLY A 13 -18.16 -10.42 14.38
N ASN A 14 -18.68 -9.46 15.15
CA ASN A 14 -19.62 -8.45 14.70
C ASN A 14 -19.10 -7.01 14.82
N TYR A 15 -18.03 -6.78 15.56
CA TYR A 15 -17.54 -5.44 15.85
C TYR A 15 -16.05 -5.30 15.63
N VAL A 16 -15.68 -4.07 15.26
CA VAL A 16 -14.29 -3.63 15.09
C VAL A 16 -14.03 -2.46 16.03
N GLU A 17 -12.92 -2.49 16.74
CA GLU A 17 -12.38 -1.32 17.42
C GLU A 17 -11.54 -0.53 16.43
N LEU A 18 -11.98 0.66 16.06
CA LEU A 18 -11.19 1.65 15.35
C LEU A 18 -10.43 2.47 16.38
N ARG A 19 -9.10 2.41 16.33
CA ARG A 19 -8.19 3.32 17.05
C ARG A 19 -7.68 4.36 16.09
N TYR A 20 -7.64 5.60 16.52
CA TYR A 20 -7.10 6.67 15.70
C TYR A 20 -6.18 7.59 16.50
N PHE A 21 -5.07 7.96 15.89
CA PHE A 21 -4.01 8.74 16.51
C PHE A 21 -3.15 9.42 15.43
N THR A 22 -2.38 10.44 15.81
CA THR A 22 -1.45 11.11 14.92
C THR A 22 -0.01 10.61 15.11
N ASP A 23 0.65 11.06 16.16
CA ASP A 23 2.09 10.86 16.32
C ASP A 23 2.46 9.75 17.32
N ASN A 24 1.54 9.34 18.18
CA ASN A 24 1.84 8.44 19.28
C ASN A 24 0.84 7.29 19.38
N TYR A 25 1.28 6.11 19.01
CA TYR A 25 0.50 4.88 19.08
C TYR A 25 -0.12 4.59 20.45
N ASN A 26 0.53 5.01 21.53
CA ASN A 26 0.02 4.81 22.91
C ASN A 26 -1.00 5.87 23.35
N LYS A 27 -1.19 6.94 22.56
CA LYS A 27 -2.17 7.99 22.80
C LYS A 27 -3.17 8.01 21.67
N TYR A 28 -4.15 7.12 21.73
CA TYR A 28 -5.19 6.99 20.73
C TYR A 28 -6.57 7.25 21.32
N GLU A 29 -7.46 7.69 20.48
CA GLU A 29 -8.89 7.62 20.72
C GLU A 29 -9.46 6.36 20.07
N LYS A 30 -10.64 5.92 20.52
CA LYS A 30 -11.23 4.70 19.99
C LYS A 30 -12.72 4.78 19.82
N ARG A 31 -13.21 3.97 18.88
CA ARG A 31 -14.62 3.81 18.55
C ARG A 31 -14.90 2.34 18.27
N THR A 32 -16.14 1.94 18.47
CA THR A 32 -16.62 0.61 18.06
C THR A 32 -17.48 0.76 16.82
N LEU A 33 -17.14 0.04 15.76
CA LEU A 33 -17.86 0.04 14.50
C LEU A 33 -18.54 -1.32 14.31
N SER A 34 -19.79 -1.31 13.80
CA SER A 34 -20.52 -2.55 13.51
C SER A 34 -20.16 -3.06 12.11
N LEU A 35 -19.77 -4.33 11.99
CA LEU A 35 -19.52 -4.97 10.72
C LEU A 35 -20.80 -5.23 9.92
N SER A 36 -21.96 -5.29 10.59
CA SER A 36 -23.25 -5.50 9.91
C SER A 36 -23.61 -4.39 8.91
N GLU A 37 -23.02 -3.21 9.06
CA GLU A 37 -23.25 -2.08 8.15
C GLU A 37 -22.53 -2.22 6.79
N ILE A 38 -21.50 -3.07 6.73
CA ILE A 38 -20.65 -3.27 5.54
C ILE A 38 -20.41 -4.75 5.21
N THR A 39 -21.21 -5.68 5.75
CA THR A 39 -21.01 -7.12 5.56
C THR A 39 -21.02 -7.49 4.07
N ASP A 40 -21.94 -6.96 3.29
CA ASP A 40 -22.04 -7.17 1.86
C ASP A 40 -20.80 -6.66 1.09
N LEU A 41 -20.21 -5.53 1.51
CA LEU A 41 -18.97 -5.03 0.92
C LEU A 41 -17.78 -5.95 1.23
N ILE A 42 -17.73 -6.48 2.45
CA ILE A 42 -16.69 -7.43 2.85
C ILE A 42 -16.80 -8.71 2.05
N GLU A 43 -18.02 -9.27 1.92
CA GLU A 43 -18.27 -10.48 1.14
C GLU A 43 -17.91 -10.30 -0.34
N LEU A 44 -18.28 -9.16 -0.92
CA LEU A 44 -17.92 -8.83 -2.30
C LEU A 44 -16.41 -8.73 -2.47
N ALA A 45 -15.72 -8.03 -1.58
CA ALA A 45 -14.27 -7.83 -1.64
C ALA A 45 -13.48 -9.14 -1.47
N GLU A 46 -14.03 -10.13 -0.77
CA GLU A 46 -13.41 -11.46 -0.62
C GLU A 46 -13.55 -12.33 -1.88
N ILE A 47 -14.60 -12.14 -2.69
CA ILE A 47 -14.85 -12.94 -3.88
C ILE A 47 -14.10 -12.38 -5.09
N ASP A 48 -14.23 -11.07 -5.36
CA ASP A 48 -13.79 -10.44 -6.60
C ASP A 48 -12.78 -9.30 -6.41
N TYR A 49 -12.19 -9.16 -5.22
CA TYR A 49 -11.32 -8.02 -4.87
C TYR A 49 -11.95 -6.65 -5.17
N TYR A 50 -13.26 -6.61 -5.23
CA TYR A 50 -14.05 -5.44 -5.57
C TYR A 50 -13.60 -4.78 -6.89
N VAL A 51 -13.89 -5.43 -8.00
CA VAL A 51 -13.69 -4.85 -9.34
C VAL A 51 -15.02 -4.34 -9.86
N SER A 52 -15.09 -3.07 -10.25
CA SER A 52 -16.23 -2.48 -10.92
C SER A 52 -15.80 -1.86 -12.25
N SER A 53 -16.69 -1.97 -13.24
CA SER A 53 -16.49 -1.33 -14.55
C SER A 53 -16.94 0.14 -14.56
N TYR A 54 -17.58 0.61 -13.49
CA TYR A 54 -18.18 1.95 -13.44
C TYR A 54 -17.64 2.76 -12.27
N ALA A 55 -17.21 4.00 -12.55
CA ALA A 55 -16.68 4.92 -11.54
C ALA A 55 -17.71 5.25 -10.43
N GLU A 56 -19.00 5.28 -10.80
CA GLU A 56 -20.11 5.55 -9.89
C GLU A 56 -20.22 4.49 -8.79
N ASP A 57 -19.94 3.22 -9.10
CA ASP A 57 -19.97 2.13 -8.12
C ASP A 57 -18.86 2.31 -7.07
N TYR A 58 -17.68 2.76 -7.50
CA TYR A 58 -16.59 3.10 -6.59
C TYR A 58 -16.95 4.27 -5.68
N ALA A 59 -17.63 5.30 -6.19
CA ALA A 59 -18.09 6.42 -5.37
C ALA A 59 -19.14 5.99 -4.33
N VAL A 60 -20.07 5.10 -4.69
CA VAL A 60 -21.06 4.55 -3.75
C VAL A 60 -20.39 3.72 -2.67
N THR A 61 -19.49 2.84 -3.03
CA THR A 61 -18.74 2.01 -2.08
C THR A 61 -17.87 2.86 -1.18
N GLY A 62 -17.14 3.82 -1.76
CA GLY A 62 -16.29 4.73 -1.01
C GLY A 62 -17.06 5.59 -0.01
N LEU A 63 -18.26 6.04 -0.39
CA LEU A 63 -19.16 6.78 0.51
C LEU A 63 -19.65 5.91 1.67
N ARG A 64 -20.00 4.65 1.42
CA ARG A 64 -20.42 3.73 2.48
C ARG A 64 -19.29 3.46 3.46
N LEU A 65 -18.08 3.19 2.97
CA LEU A 65 -16.89 2.99 3.82
C LEU A 65 -16.55 4.25 4.62
N TYR A 66 -16.63 5.42 3.98
CA TYR A 66 -16.41 6.71 4.64
C TYR A 66 -17.42 6.94 5.77
N ASN A 67 -18.72 6.77 5.51
CA ASN A 67 -19.77 6.94 6.50
C ASN A 67 -19.65 5.94 7.67
N TRP A 68 -19.24 4.71 7.37
CA TRP A 68 -18.99 3.70 8.38
C TRP A 68 -17.83 4.10 9.31
N LEU A 69 -16.74 4.64 8.76
CA LEU A 69 -15.64 5.18 9.56
C LEU A 69 -16.06 6.43 10.34
N ASP A 70 -16.72 7.37 9.67
CA ASP A 70 -17.05 8.70 10.19
C ASP A 70 -18.10 8.66 11.33
N GLY A 71 -19.08 7.77 11.18
CA GLY A 71 -20.17 7.59 12.13
C GLY A 71 -21.12 8.80 12.21
N SER A 72 -22.09 8.72 13.13
CA SER A 72 -23.14 9.74 13.28
C SER A 72 -22.63 11.08 13.81
N ASP A 73 -21.54 11.11 14.53
CA ASP A 73 -20.89 12.30 15.10
C ASP A 73 -19.89 12.98 14.17
N ARG A 74 -19.68 12.39 12.98
CA ARG A 74 -18.83 12.93 11.91
C ARG A 74 -17.42 13.30 12.37
N TRP A 75 -16.82 12.42 13.17
CA TRP A 75 -15.50 12.69 13.75
C TRP A 75 -14.41 12.80 12.69
N LEU A 76 -14.42 11.91 11.67
CA LEU A 76 -13.43 11.91 10.58
C LEU A 76 -13.57 13.17 9.74
N GLN A 77 -14.80 13.54 9.37
CA GLN A 77 -15.07 14.77 8.63
C GLN A 77 -14.60 16.00 9.41
N ASN A 78 -14.87 16.07 10.71
CA ASN A 78 -14.46 17.19 11.53
C ASN A 78 -12.93 17.29 11.62
N LEU A 79 -12.26 16.17 11.79
CA LEU A 79 -10.80 16.10 11.85
C LEU A 79 -10.16 16.51 10.51
N ILE A 80 -10.67 15.98 9.39
CA ILE A 80 -10.25 16.38 8.05
C ILE A 80 -10.40 17.89 7.84
N ASN A 81 -11.58 18.44 8.18
CA ASN A 81 -11.82 19.87 8.02
C ASN A 81 -10.86 20.71 8.86
N GLN A 82 -10.57 20.30 10.09
CA GLN A 82 -9.62 21.00 10.96
C GLN A 82 -8.23 21.11 10.32
N HIS A 83 -7.72 20.02 9.73
CA HIS A 83 -6.40 20.01 9.11
C HIS A 83 -6.39 20.74 7.76
N GLN A 84 -7.45 20.64 6.96
CA GLN A 84 -7.54 21.36 5.69
C GLN A 84 -7.60 22.89 5.86
N HIS A 85 -8.21 23.38 6.95
CA HIS A 85 -8.17 24.82 7.28
C HIS A 85 -6.74 25.33 7.51
N GLN A 86 -5.81 24.43 7.84
CA GLN A 86 -4.38 24.75 8.00
C GLN A 86 -3.59 24.65 6.69
N GLY A 87 -4.24 24.34 5.55
CA GLY A 87 -3.60 24.17 4.26
C GLY A 87 -2.72 22.93 4.14
N GLN A 88 -2.91 21.93 5.03
CA GLN A 88 -2.11 20.71 5.07
C GLN A 88 -2.82 19.56 4.37
N GLY A 89 -2.07 18.80 3.57
CA GLY A 89 -2.52 17.50 3.09
C GLY A 89 -2.52 16.45 4.23
N ILE A 90 -3.34 15.42 4.10
CA ILE A 90 -3.51 14.36 5.10
C ILE A 90 -3.18 13.01 4.48
N ILE A 91 -2.37 12.21 5.17
CA ILE A 91 -2.22 10.78 4.89
C ILE A 91 -3.09 10.03 5.88
N LEU A 92 -4.04 9.22 5.38
CA LEU A 92 -4.79 8.27 6.18
C LEU A 92 -4.07 6.92 6.15
N ALA A 93 -3.25 6.64 7.15
CA ALA A 93 -2.54 5.38 7.28
C ALA A 93 -3.48 4.32 7.87
N ILE A 94 -4.07 3.47 7.03
CA ILE A 94 -5.12 2.52 7.39
C ILE A 94 -4.49 1.15 7.63
N ALA A 95 -4.43 0.74 8.89
CA ALA A 95 -4.04 -0.60 9.29
C ALA A 95 -5.30 -1.46 9.48
N ALA A 96 -5.53 -2.36 8.56
CA ALA A 96 -6.67 -3.27 8.58
C ALA A 96 -6.18 -4.71 8.42
N ALA A 97 -6.71 -5.63 9.21
CA ALA A 97 -6.31 -7.03 9.18
C ALA A 97 -7.44 -7.94 8.68
N LYS A 98 -7.06 -9.13 8.21
CA LYS A 98 -8.00 -10.16 7.75
C LYS A 98 -8.94 -9.63 6.66
N ARG A 99 -10.24 -9.90 6.81
CA ARG A 99 -11.30 -9.53 5.85
C ARG A 99 -11.33 -8.04 5.50
N LEU A 100 -11.03 -7.17 6.46
CA LEU A 100 -11.02 -5.72 6.24
C LEU A 100 -9.86 -5.23 5.36
N ALA A 101 -8.79 -6.02 5.25
CA ALA A 101 -7.67 -5.68 4.38
C ALA A 101 -8.02 -5.71 2.88
N HIS A 102 -9.09 -6.43 2.50
CA HIS A 102 -9.54 -6.52 1.10
C HIS A 102 -10.46 -5.38 0.67
N LEU A 103 -10.97 -4.58 1.62
CA LEU A 103 -11.83 -3.45 1.29
C LEU A 103 -11.06 -2.38 0.50
N PRO A 104 -11.69 -1.73 -0.49
CA PRO A 104 -11.04 -0.74 -1.34
C PRO A 104 -10.93 0.63 -0.64
N TRP A 105 -9.99 0.75 0.28
CA TRP A 105 -9.78 1.97 1.07
C TRP A 105 -9.41 3.18 0.22
N GLU A 106 -8.81 2.95 -0.93
CA GLU A 106 -8.35 3.97 -1.88
C GLU A 106 -9.50 4.78 -2.48
N VAL A 107 -10.71 4.20 -2.53
CA VAL A 107 -11.90 4.84 -3.10
C VAL A 107 -12.75 5.59 -2.08
N LEU A 108 -12.25 5.86 -0.87
CA LEU A 108 -12.99 6.64 0.13
C LEU A 108 -13.51 7.94 -0.47
N HIS A 109 -14.83 8.20 -0.28
CA HIS A 109 -15.57 9.29 -0.91
C HIS A 109 -16.44 10.02 0.12
N ASP A 110 -16.39 11.36 0.18
CA ASP A 110 -17.07 12.15 1.21
C ASP A 110 -18.51 12.58 0.86
N GLY A 111 -19.04 12.00 -0.21
CA GLY A 111 -20.35 12.37 -0.78
C GLY A 111 -20.27 13.45 -1.87
N LYS A 112 -19.11 14.08 -2.09
CA LYS A 112 -18.87 15.08 -3.13
C LYS A 112 -17.77 14.66 -4.07
N THR A 113 -16.69 14.09 -3.54
CA THR A 113 -15.48 13.73 -4.30
C THR A 113 -14.71 12.64 -3.57
N PHE A 114 -13.84 11.93 -4.30
CA PHE A 114 -12.87 11.02 -3.70
C PHE A 114 -11.88 11.80 -2.83
N LEU A 115 -11.51 11.23 -1.69
CA LEU A 115 -10.61 11.91 -0.74
C LEU A 115 -9.27 12.28 -1.38
N VAL A 116 -8.74 11.42 -2.25
CA VAL A 116 -7.48 11.67 -2.98
C VAL A 116 -7.49 12.98 -3.77
N GLN A 117 -8.65 13.38 -4.31
CA GLN A 117 -8.80 14.64 -5.04
C GLN A 117 -8.75 15.88 -4.15
N ARG A 118 -8.79 15.69 -2.82
CA ARG A 118 -8.70 16.74 -1.80
C ARG A 118 -7.38 16.74 -1.04
N SER A 119 -6.35 16.12 -1.58
CA SER A 119 -5.05 15.94 -0.91
C SER A 119 -5.19 15.17 0.43
N ILE A 120 -6.14 14.22 0.48
CA ILE A 120 -6.30 13.27 1.57
C ILE A 120 -6.04 11.90 0.98
N ILE A 121 -4.93 11.29 1.35
CA ILE A 121 -4.40 10.11 0.68
C ILE A 121 -4.59 8.89 1.59
N PRO A 122 -5.57 8.00 1.30
CA PRO A 122 -5.65 6.70 1.97
C PRO A 122 -4.45 5.84 1.57
N VAL A 123 -3.76 5.29 2.57
CA VAL A 123 -2.61 4.41 2.40
C VAL A 123 -2.81 3.17 3.24
N ARG A 124 -2.66 1.99 2.66
CA ARG A 124 -2.64 0.73 3.42
C ARG A 124 -1.37 0.69 4.24
N TRP A 125 -1.52 0.56 5.55
CA TRP A 125 -0.41 0.53 6.47
C TRP A 125 -0.28 -0.84 7.13
N VAL A 126 0.89 -1.45 7.03
CA VAL A 126 1.20 -2.70 7.74
C VAL A 126 2.11 -2.36 8.91
N SER A 127 1.56 -2.36 10.13
CA SER A 127 2.36 -2.15 11.33
C SER A 127 3.10 -3.44 11.72
N SER A 128 4.34 -3.30 12.15
CA SER A 128 5.13 -4.38 12.74
C SER A 128 5.28 -4.19 14.26
N ASP A 129 5.88 -5.14 14.95
CA ASP A 129 6.16 -4.99 16.38
C ASP A 129 7.14 -3.86 16.68
N SER A 130 8.05 -3.57 15.75
CA SER A 130 9.05 -2.52 15.85
C SER A 130 8.59 -1.17 15.31
N VAL A 131 7.65 -1.14 14.33
CA VAL A 131 7.19 0.09 13.67
C VAL A 131 5.68 0.17 13.76
N LYS A 132 5.18 1.02 14.65
CA LYS A 132 3.74 1.23 14.93
C LYS A 132 3.16 2.48 14.27
N THR A 133 4.02 3.40 13.83
CA THR A 133 3.61 4.67 13.22
C THR A 133 4.31 4.86 11.88
N LEU A 134 3.58 5.32 10.90
CA LEU A 134 4.17 5.88 9.69
C LEU A 134 4.76 7.25 10.03
N SER A 135 5.98 7.52 9.59
CA SER A 135 6.62 8.82 9.77
C SER A 135 7.10 9.36 8.43
N VAL A 136 7.11 10.68 8.29
CA VAL A 136 7.74 11.36 7.16
C VAL A 136 9.08 11.90 7.66
N GLU A 137 10.09 11.05 7.61
CA GLU A 137 11.42 11.40 8.13
C GLU A 137 12.32 12.09 7.10
N LYS A 138 12.06 11.87 5.81
CA LYS A 138 12.88 12.45 4.74
C LYS A 138 12.35 13.82 4.32
N THR A 139 13.24 14.80 4.26
CA THR A 139 12.95 16.04 3.53
C THR A 139 12.78 15.68 2.05
N PRO A 140 11.72 16.14 1.38
CA PRO A 140 11.54 15.88 -0.03
C PRO A 140 12.77 16.33 -0.82
N GLU A 141 13.32 15.43 -1.62
CA GLU A 141 14.43 15.76 -2.49
C GLU A 141 13.90 16.51 -3.73
N ASN A 142 14.65 17.50 -4.20
CA ASN A 142 14.30 18.22 -5.42
C ASN A 142 14.76 17.44 -6.67
N ARG A 143 14.20 16.23 -6.85
CA ARG A 143 14.45 15.35 -7.98
C ARG A 143 13.16 14.69 -8.47
N ALA A 144 13.20 14.09 -9.63
CA ALA A 144 12.10 13.26 -10.11
C ALA A 144 11.87 12.06 -9.17
N LEU A 145 10.60 11.73 -8.94
CA LEU A 145 10.19 10.54 -8.21
C LEU A 145 10.64 9.31 -9.00
N GLN A 146 11.44 8.44 -8.40
CA GLN A 146 11.97 7.24 -9.01
C GLN A 146 11.00 6.08 -8.77
N VAL A 147 10.37 5.59 -9.82
CA VAL A 147 9.41 4.48 -9.76
C VAL A 147 9.99 3.28 -10.48
N LEU A 148 10.05 2.15 -9.80
CA LEU A 148 10.30 0.86 -10.42
C LEU A 148 8.95 0.18 -10.67
N PHE A 149 8.67 -0.09 -11.94
CA PHE A 149 7.47 -0.78 -12.40
C PHE A 149 7.84 -2.19 -12.85
N MET A 150 7.13 -3.20 -12.34
CA MET A 150 7.23 -4.57 -12.78
C MET A 150 5.82 -5.12 -12.99
N ALA A 151 5.54 -5.64 -14.16
CA ALA A 151 4.31 -6.35 -14.46
C ALA A 151 4.58 -7.82 -14.74
N THR A 152 3.66 -8.70 -14.35
CA THR A 152 3.78 -10.13 -14.60
C THR A 152 2.53 -10.67 -15.30
N SER A 153 2.73 -11.43 -16.38
CA SER A 153 1.67 -12.09 -17.13
C SER A 153 2.14 -13.46 -17.63
N PRO A 154 2.41 -14.42 -16.71
CA PRO A 154 3.02 -15.70 -17.06
C PRO A 154 2.11 -16.56 -17.93
N GLN A 155 2.72 -17.40 -18.73
CA GLN A 155 2.02 -18.29 -19.67
C GLN A 155 1.03 -19.19 -18.93
N GLY A 156 -0.20 -19.28 -19.48
CA GLY A 156 -1.26 -20.15 -18.94
C GLY A 156 -2.00 -19.62 -17.72
N VAL A 157 -1.73 -18.39 -17.29
CA VAL A 157 -2.48 -17.69 -16.24
C VAL A 157 -3.49 -16.75 -16.89
N GLU A 158 -4.77 -16.91 -16.54
CA GLU A 158 -5.87 -16.13 -17.09
C GLU A 158 -6.58 -15.31 -16.00
N PRO A 159 -7.17 -14.15 -16.35
CA PRO A 159 -7.12 -13.48 -17.64
C PRO A 159 -5.74 -12.87 -17.93
N VAL A 160 -5.36 -12.79 -19.22
CA VAL A 160 -4.14 -12.07 -19.59
C VAL A 160 -4.29 -10.59 -19.22
N LEU A 161 -3.33 -10.06 -18.46
CA LEU A 161 -3.35 -8.68 -18.00
C LEU A 161 -2.76 -7.76 -19.08
N ASP A 162 -3.46 -6.62 -19.31
CA ASP A 162 -2.99 -5.57 -20.22
C ASP A 162 -2.11 -4.58 -19.43
N TYR A 163 -0.89 -5.01 -19.11
CA TYR A 163 0.06 -4.19 -18.35
C TYR A 163 0.64 -3.03 -19.19
N GLU A 164 0.65 -3.14 -20.52
CA GLU A 164 1.04 -2.03 -21.39
C GLU A 164 0.03 -0.86 -21.25
N ALA A 165 -1.27 -1.17 -21.16
CA ALA A 165 -2.28 -0.16 -20.91
C ALA A 165 -2.16 0.45 -19.51
N GLU A 166 -1.74 -0.32 -18.50
CA GLU A 166 -1.50 0.19 -17.14
C GLU A 166 -0.29 1.14 -17.12
N GLU A 167 0.82 0.75 -17.71
CA GLU A 167 2.02 1.60 -17.86
C GLU A 167 1.70 2.89 -18.60
N ALA A 168 0.97 2.79 -19.73
CA ALA A 168 0.57 3.95 -20.51
C ALA A 168 -0.28 4.94 -19.70
N ARG A 169 -1.20 4.46 -18.86
CA ARG A 169 -2.00 5.29 -17.96
C ARG A 169 -1.14 5.99 -16.90
N ILE A 170 -0.19 5.27 -16.30
CA ILE A 170 0.74 5.88 -15.35
C ILE A 170 1.50 7.02 -16.01
N LEU A 171 2.04 6.81 -17.21
CA LEU A 171 2.78 7.82 -17.95
C LEU A 171 1.90 8.99 -18.39
N GLU A 172 0.66 8.74 -18.79
CA GLU A 172 -0.31 9.80 -19.19
C GLU A 172 -0.67 10.68 -17.98
N ASP A 173 -1.04 10.07 -16.86
CA ASP A 173 -1.48 10.78 -15.66
C ASP A 173 -0.32 11.54 -14.99
N THR A 174 0.90 11.06 -15.13
CA THR A 174 2.10 11.64 -14.53
C THR A 174 2.93 12.48 -15.49
N GLY A 175 2.55 12.59 -16.77
CA GLY A 175 3.35 13.24 -17.84
C GLY A 175 3.69 14.71 -17.60
N ARG A 176 3.08 15.36 -16.62
CA ARG A 176 3.40 16.73 -16.18
C ARG A 176 4.08 16.80 -14.81
N GLN A 177 4.36 15.65 -14.23
CA GLN A 177 5.00 15.55 -12.92
C GLN A 177 6.44 15.08 -13.11
N PRO A 178 7.36 15.48 -12.24
CA PRO A 178 8.74 14.98 -12.26
C PRO A 178 8.77 13.52 -11.78
N LEU A 179 8.52 12.59 -12.70
CA LEU A 179 8.56 11.15 -12.48
C LEU A 179 9.55 10.52 -13.46
N ALA A 180 10.38 9.60 -12.97
CA ALA A 180 11.23 8.74 -13.77
C ALA A 180 10.79 7.29 -13.55
N LEU A 181 10.35 6.64 -14.63
CA LEU A 181 9.89 5.26 -14.60
C LEU A 181 11.02 4.34 -15.10
N THR A 182 11.38 3.36 -14.27
CA THR A 182 12.24 2.24 -14.64
C THR A 182 11.37 1.01 -14.74
N VAL A 183 11.40 0.32 -15.87
CA VAL A 183 10.58 -0.88 -16.11
C VAL A 183 11.44 -2.13 -15.95
N GLU A 184 11.00 -3.08 -15.16
CA GLU A 184 11.48 -4.45 -15.14
C GLU A 184 10.60 -5.26 -16.10
N GLU A 185 11.17 -5.70 -17.23
CA GLU A 185 10.40 -6.21 -18.39
C GLU A 185 10.16 -7.72 -18.34
N SER A 186 10.85 -8.46 -17.45
CA SER A 186 10.82 -9.93 -17.47
C SER A 186 9.74 -10.54 -16.59
N GLY A 187 9.21 -9.79 -15.63
CA GLY A 187 8.31 -10.31 -14.62
C GLY A 187 8.94 -11.29 -13.63
N CYS A 188 10.29 -11.43 -13.63
CA CYS A 188 11.04 -12.37 -12.80
C CYS A 188 11.56 -11.70 -11.53
N LEU A 189 11.35 -12.33 -10.37
CA LEU A 189 11.88 -11.80 -9.11
C LEU A 189 13.41 -11.77 -9.04
N SER A 190 14.10 -12.67 -9.72
CA SER A 190 15.56 -12.67 -9.80
C SER A 190 16.07 -11.41 -10.51
N GLU A 191 15.47 -11.07 -11.66
CA GLU A 191 15.82 -9.89 -12.44
C GLU A 191 15.46 -8.61 -11.70
N LEU A 192 14.28 -8.56 -11.06
CA LEU A 192 13.91 -7.47 -10.14
C LEU A 192 14.98 -7.26 -9.07
N GLY A 193 15.44 -8.34 -8.44
CA GLY A 193 16.49 -8.29 -7.41
C GLY A 193 17.81 -7.76 -7.93
N TYR A 194 18.23 -8.16 -9.14
CA TYR A 194 19.44 -7.63 -9.78
C TYR A 194 19.29 -6.14 -10.10
N LEU A 195 18.16 -5.74 -10.67
CA LEU A 195 17.88 -4.34 -11.00
C LEU A 195 17.91 -3.45 -9.74
N VAL A 196 17.25 -3.86 -8.67
CA VAL A 196 17.27 -3.15 -7.39
C VAL A 196 18.69 -3.01 -6.83
N ASN A 197 19.52 -4.07 -6.93
CA ASN A 197 20.89 -4.01 -6.48
C ASN A 197 21.77 -3.08 -7.33
N ASP A 198 21.56 -3.04 -8.65
CA ASP A 198 22.36 -2.21 -9.58
C ASP A 198 22.14 -0.71 -9.33
N TYR A 199 20.91 -0.31 -9.00
CA TYR A 199 20.61 1.08 -8.66
C TYR A 199 21.02 1.47 -7.24
N GLY A 200 21.12 0.50 -6.34
CA GLY A 200 21.56 0.70 -4.96
C GLY A 200 20.46 1.14 -3.99
N GLN A 201 20.88 1.30 -2.74
CA GLN A 201 19.97 1.61 -1.64
C GLN A 201 19.33 3.00 -1.80
N ASP A 202 18.04 3.08 -1.45
CA ASP A 202 17.23 4.32 -1.44
C ASP A 202 17.12 5.04 -2.81
N TYR A 203 17.46 4.36 -3.92
CA TYR A 203 17.29 4.95 -5.25
C TYR A 203 15.83 5.06 -5.65
N PHE A 204 15.06 3.98 -5.51
CA PHE A 204 13.64 3.98 -5.83
C PHE A 204 12.80 4.49 -4.67
N ASP A 205 11.88 5.38 -4.98
CA ASP A 205 10.90 5.91 -4.02
C ASP A 205 9.65 5.03 -3.96
N ILE A 206 9.31 4.37 -5.10
CA ILE A 206 8.13 3.53 -5.24
C ILE A 206 8.49 2.25 -5.99
N PHE A 207 8.01 1.11 -5.47
CA PHE A 207 7.92 -0.15 -6.19
C PHE A 207 6.46 -0.40 -6.55
N HIS A 208 6.17 -0.43 -7.86
CA HIS A 208 4.86 -0.75 -8.39
C HIS A 208 4.93 -2.12 -9.03
N ILE A 209 4.35 -3.13 -8.37
CA ILE A 209 4.34 -4.51 -8.86
C ILE A 209 2.90 -4.89 -9.14
N THR A 210 2.60 -5.27 -10.38
CA THR A 210 1.26 -5.67 -10.82
C THR A 210 1.26 -7.06 -11.42
N GLY A 211 0.19 -7.83 -11.18
CA GLY A 211 0.09 -9.22 -11.61
C GLY A 211 -1.04 -9.96 -10.90
N HIS A 212 -1.08 -11.26 -11.12
CA HIS A 212 -2.03 -12.14 -10.47
C HIS A 212 -1.57 -12.57 -9.07
N ALA A 213 -2.52 -12.83 -8.20
CA ALA A 213 -2.29 -13.45 -6.91
C ALA A 213 -3.22 -14.66 -6.71
N THR A 214 -2.80 -15.59 -5.88
CA THR A 214 -3.59 -16.78 -5.54
C THR A 214 -3.44 -17.13 -4.07
N ILE A 215 -4.30 -18.04 -3.60
CA ILE A 215 -4.18 -18.65 -2.29
C ILE A 215 -4.02 -20.16 -2.48
N SER A 216 -2.89 -20.71 -2.09
CA SER A 216 -2.61 -22.14 -2.09
C SER A 216 -2.24 -22.59 -0.68
N ASP A 217 -2.87 -23.65 -0.17
CA ASP A 217 -2.67 -24.17 1.18
C ASP A 217 -2.80 -23.12 2.30
N GLY A 218 -3.73 -22.17 2.12
CA GLY A 218 -3.98 -21.08 3.06
C GLY A 218 -2.90 -20.00 3.09
N LYS A 219 -1.97 -19.99 2.11
CA LYS A 219 -0.93 -18.98 1.95
C LYS A 219 -1.20 -18.15 0.70
N SER A 220 -1.14 -16.82 0.86
CA SER A 220 -1.20 -15.90 -0.27
C SER A 220 0.10 -15.94 -1.03
N GLN A 221 0.02 -16.04 -2.36
CA GLN A 221 1.15 -16.04 -3.27
C GLN A 221 0.88 -15.05 -4.40
N PHE A 222 1.90 -14.33 -4.81
CA PHE A 222 1.89 -13.51 -6.01
C PHE A 222 2.48 -14.32 -7.17
N ILE A 223 1.87 -14.25 -8.35
CA ILE A 223 2.30 -15.06 -9.48
C ILE A 223 3.24 -14.22 -10.34
N THR A 224 4.52 -14.58 -10.33
CA THR A 224 5.57 -13.97 -11.15
C THR A 224 6.00 -14.92 -12.27
N GLU A 225 7.02 -14.55 -13.02
CA GLU A 225 7.53 -15.34 -14.12
C GLU A 225 8.87 -15.99 -13.77
N THR A 226 9.14 -17.14 -14.39
CA THR A 226 10.48 -17.70 -14.50
C THR A 226 11.17 -17.09 -15.71
N GLU A 227 12.48 -17.32 -15.89
CA GLU A 227 13.25 -16.91 -17.08
C GLU A 227 12.67 -17.48 -18.40
N THR A 228 11.86 -18.52 -18.33
CA THR A 228 11.18 -19.14 -19.49
C THR A 228 9.74 -18.67 -19.68
N GLY A 229 9.26 -17.71 -18.86
CA GLY A 229 7.89 -17.18 -18.92
C GLY A 229 6.83 -18.07 -18.28
N GLU A 230 7.24 -19.12 -17.55
CA GLU A 230 6.31 -19.99 -16.82
C GLU A 230 5.93 -19.35 -15.47
N ALA A 231 4.76 -19.72 -14.93
CA ALA A 231 4.30 -19.19 -13.64
C ALA A 231 5.19 -19.64 -12.47
N TYR A 232 5.65 -18.66 -11.69
CA TYR A 232 6.31 -18.87 -10.41
C TYR A 232 5.46 -18.29 -9.28
N TYR A 233 5.15 -19.10 -8.27
CA TYR A 233 4.28 -18.72 -7.15
C TYR A 233 5.11 -18.17 -5.99
N ALA A 234 5.30 -16.86 -5.99
CA ALA A 234 6.14 -16.16 -5.04
C ALA A 234 5.44 -15.93 -3.71
N SER A 235 6.09 -16.25 -2.61
CA SER A 235 5.66 -15.87 -1.27
C SER A 235 5.98 -14.39 -0.99
N ALA A 236 5.39 -13.84 0.07
CA ALA A 236 5.77 -12.50 0.55
C ALA A 236 7.26 -12.40 0.93
N ASP A 237 7.83 -13.49 1.44
CA ASP A 237 9.25 -13.54 1.80
C ASP A 237 10.16 -13.55 0.55
N ASP A 238 9.73 -14.19 -0.54
CA ASP A 238 10.46 -14.15 -1.81
C ASP A 238 10.49 -12.73 -2.38
N ILE A 239 9.35 -12.05 -2.39
CA ILE A 239 9.25 -10.65 -2.84
C ILE A 239 10.09 -9.73 -1.93
N ALA A 240 9.96 -9.88 -0.62
CA ALA A 240 10.74 -9.09 0.34
C ALA A 240 12.26 -9.32 0.12
N THR A 241 12.66 -10.55 -0.19
CA THR A 241 14.06 -10.88 -0.47
C THR A 241 14.55 -10.21 -1.76
N ALA A 242 13.75 -10.20 -2.82
CA ALA A 242 14.09 -9.53 -4.07
C ALA A 242 14.23 -8.02 -3.89
N LEU A 243 13.42 -7.42 -3.02
CA LEU A 243 13.47 -5.99 -2.71
C LEU A 243 14.47 -5.62 -1.60
N GLN A 244 15.08 -6.62 -0.93
CA GLN A 244 16.09 -6.36 0.09
C GLN A 244 17.41 -5.95 -0.55
N PHE A 245 17.85 -4.73 -0.23
CA PHE A 245 19.22 -4.31 -0.50
C PHE A 245 20.19 -5.16 0.33
N ARG A 246 21.16 -5.76 -0.32
CA ARG A 246 22.31 -6.32 0.38
C ARG A 246 23.09 -5.15 0.96
N ILE A 247 22.87 -4.87 2.26
CA ILE A 247 23.78 -4.01 3.01
C ILE A 247 25.15 -4.70 2.87
N PRO A 248 26.17 -4.04 2.26
CA PRO A 248 27.53 -4.59 2.30
C PRO A 248 27.83 -4.79 3.79
N LYS A 249 28.22 -6.01 4.19
CA LYS A 249 28.78 -6.21 5.54
C LYS A 249 29.90 -5.21 5.66
N LEU A 250 29.73 -4.20 6.49
CA LEU A 250 30.85 -3.35 6.89
C LEU A 250 31.95 -4.30 7.33
N PRO A 251 33.20 -4.17 6.82
CA PRO A 251 34.29 -4.97 7.32
C PRO A 251 34.28 -4.82 8.83
N GLU A 252 34.22 -5.94 9.54
CA GLU A 252 34.42 -5.96 10.98
C GLU A 252 35.81 -5.31 11.21
N PHE A 253 35.81 -4.08 11.65
CA PHE A 253 37.02 -3.47 12.18
C PHE A 253 37.27 -4.19 13.49
N ASP A 254 38.23 -5.13 13.47
CA ASP A 254 38.77 -5.79 14.65
C ASP A 254 39.51 -4.73 15.48
N ILE A 255 38.80 -4.16 16.46
CA ILE A 255 39.30 -3.11 17.36
C ILE A 255 40.37 -3.65 18.32
N ASN A 256 40.67 -4.96 18.26
CA ASN A 256 41.61 -5.65 19.17
C ASN A 256 43.03 -5.82 18.61
N ASN A 257 43.31 -5.34 17.40
CA ASN A 257 44.68 -5.34 16.87
C ASN A 257 45.38 -4.00 17.15
N HIS A 258 45.72 -3.74 18.41
CA HIS A 258 46.79 -2.87 18.74
C HIS A 258 48.11 -3.65 18.67
N PRO A 259 49.05 -3.31 17.76
CA PRO A 259 50.41 -3.78 17.92
C PRO A 259 50.99 -3.06 19.15
N GLU A 260 51.27 -3.82 20.17
CA GLU A 260 52.17 -3.39 21.21
C GLU A 260 53.54 -3.06 20.58
N ASN A 261 53.94 -1.78 20.66
CA ASN A 261 55.32 -1.31 20.74
C ASN A 261 55.39 0.12 21.29
#